data_f3706df3cce620774eecf39db4f42530
#
_entry.id   f3706df3cce620774eecf39db4f42530
#
_cell.length_a   1.000
_cell.length_b   1.000
_cell.length_c   1.000
_cell.angle_alpha   90.00
_cell.angle_beta   90.00
_cell.angle_gamma   90.00
#
_symmetry.space_group_name_H-M   'P 1'
#
loop_
_entity.id
_entity.type
_entity.pdbx_description
1 polymer ?
#
loop_
_entity_poly.entity_id
_entity_poly.type
_entity_poly.pdbx_seq_one_letter_code
_entity_poly.pdbx_strand_id
1 'polypeptide(L)'
;VASTVTNYATSENVNNAVSWLKTQNNKPFFLWMAFNAPHAPYHLPPAGLHTYTTLTGTQQDINKNTKAYFKAMIQALDHELGRFMDSLKKINRYDSTDFIFIGDNGNTGSTAQISDLNKAKGTIYQYGVHVPMIISGPSVVQPGRQSDALVNTVDLFATILELMGDKTYKTYIPVNKPIDSKSLKPLLESNGNSIRDWTFCENFKLTPDSADGKAMRNVNYKLIKFDNGVEEFYDLSADPQENQNLLKGNLNGPQLSNYTYLCTEMNSLLGSSKMCSIQLGVKTPEVNLDAEVSPNPFTSFLTLKHSGEMYEMSNAIGQIIYSGNALDQQNLSYLPKGVYYLKSINRPQTTIKLLKH
;
A
#
# COMPACT_ATOMS: atom_id res chain seq x y z
N VAL A 1 24.52 27.80 -12.63
CA VAL A 1 25.24 28.43 -11.51
C VAL A 1 24.22 28.53 -10.38
N ALA A 2 24.47 27.83 -9.25
CA ALA A 2 23.64 27.97 -8.07
C ALA A 2 23.87 29.38 -7.47
N SER A 3 22.84 30.21 -7.44
CA SER A 3 22.86 31.46 -6.73
C SER A 3 22.36 31.28 -5.30
N THR A 4 23.05 31.84 -4.32
CA THR A 4 22.57 31.88 -2.94
C THR A 4 21.35 32.81 -2.89
N VAL A 5 20.16 32.25 -2.62
CA VAL A 5 18.93 33.02 -2.44
C VAL A 5 18.78 33.30 -0.96
N THR A 6 18.64 34.55 -0.56
CA THR A 6 18.40 34.97 0.83
C THR A 6 16.93 35.09 1.18
N ASN A 7 16.04 34.87 0.20
CA ASN A 7 14.59 34.95 0.35
C ASN A 7 14.00 33.61 0.83
N TYR A 8 12.81 33.65 1.41
CA TYR A 8 12.09 32.48 1.84
C TYR A 8 11.69 31.60 0.63
N ALA A 9 12.23 30.41 0.55
CA ALA A 9 12.11 29.53 -0.64
C ALA A 9 10.66 29.27 -1.06
N THR A 10 9.73 29.09 -0.11
CA THR A 10 8.31 28.87 -0.40
C THR A 10 7.70 30.07 -1.12
N SER A 11 8.01 31.29 -0.68
CA SER A 11 7.56 32.53 -1.34
C SER A 11 8.19 32.71 -2.71
N GLU A 12 9.47 32.39 -2.87
CA GLU A 12 10.17 32.47 -4.16
C GLU A 12 9.61 31.46 -5.18
N ASN A 13 9.24 30.24 -4.76
CA ASN A 13 8.59 29.29 -5.64
C ASN A 13 7.30 29.89 -6.23
N VAL A 14 6.49 30.54 -5.39
CA VAL A 14 5.25 31.20 -5.84
C VAL A 14 5.55 32.42 -6.71
N ASN A 15 6.55 33.25 -6.37
CA ASN A 15 6.97 34.41 -7.19
C ASN A 15 7.37 33.96 -8.60
N ASN A 16 8.18 32.90 -8.69
CA ASN A 16 8.64 32.35 -9.96
C ASN A 16 7.48 31.78 -10.77
N ALA A 17 6.58 31.03 -10.11
CA ALA A 17 5.38 30.47 -10.74
C ALA A 17 4.46 31.57 -11.32
N VAL A 18 4.18 32.62 -10.53
CA VAL A 18 3.36 33.75 -10.98
C VAL A 18 4.05 34.52 -12.13
N SER A 19 5.36 34.71 -12.08
CA SER A 19 6.12 35.33 -13.16
C SER A 19 6.06 34.53 -14.44
N TRP A 20 6.22 33.22 -14.33
CA TRP A 20 6.12 32.31 -15.45
C TRP A 20 4.70 32.27 -16.07
N LEU A 21 3.65 32.25 -15.25
CA LEU A 21 2.25 32.26 -15.72
C LEU A 21 1.95 33.47 -16.59
N LYS A 22 2.50 34.64 -16.25
CA LYS A 22 2.34 35.89 -17.05
C LYS A 22 2.90 35.75 -18.48
N THR A 23 3.86 34.86 -18.70
CA THR A 23 4.47 34.61 -20.02
C THR A 23 3.67 33.64 -20.89
N GLN A 24 2.65 32.96 -20.34
CA GLN A 24 1.93 31.87 -21.05
C GLN A 24 0.87 32.37 -22.04
N ASN A 25 0.58 33.66 -22.10
CA ASN A 25 -0.30 34.26 -23.11
C ASN A 25 -1.61 33.50 -23.33
N ASN A 26 -2.32 33.13 -22.26
CA ASN A 26 -3.57 32.34 -22.26
C ASN A 26 -3.49 30.92 -22.84
N LYS A 27 -2.32 30.38 -23.11
CA LYS A 27 -2.18 28.97 -23.51
C LYS A 27 -2.52 28.03 -22.36
N PRO A 28 -3.05 26.82 -22.61
CA PRO A 28 -3.11 25.77 -21.62
C PRO A 28 -1.72 25.49 -21.05
N PHE A 29 -1.65 25.15 -19.76
CA PHE A 29 -0.39 24.84 -19.10
C PHE A 29 -0.52 23.68 -18.13
N PHE A 30 0.59 23.02 -17.89
CA PHE A 30 0.84 22.16 -16.75
C PHE A 30 1.99 22.77 -15.94
N LEU A 31 1.76 22.97 -14.66
CA LEU A 31 2.76 23.52 -13.74
C LEU A 31 2.93 22.60 -12.54
N TRP A 32 4.12 22.06 -12.37
CA TRP A 32 4.48 21.33 -11.17
C TRP A 32 5.29 22.22 -10.24
N MET A 33 4.71 22.52 -9.06
CA MET A 33 5.35 23.31 -8.01
C MET A 33 5.84 22.37 -6.91
N ALA A 34 7.13 22.05 -6.93
CA ALA A 34 7.76 21.19 -5.92
C ALA A 34 8.27 22.04 -4.75
N PHE A 35 7.49 22.13 -3.68
CA PHE A 35 7.86 22.85 -2.47
C PHE A 35 8.77 22.02 -1.57
N ASN A 36 9.78 22.68 -0.97
CA ASN A 36 10.59 22.05 0.07
C ASN A 36 9.88 22.05 1.43
N ALA A 37 9.06 23.07 1.70
CA ALA A 37 8.27 23.12 2.93
C ALA A 37 7.22 21.98 2.96
N PRO A 38 6.99 21.34 4.11
CA PRO A 38 7.55 21.61 5.43
C PRO A 38 8.76 20.72 5.82
N HIS A 39 9.61 20.33 4.86
CA HIS A 39 10.77 19.45 5.09
C HIS A 39 11.83 20.12 6.00
N ALA A 40 12.53 19.31 6.78
CA ALA A 40 13.70 19.77 7.54
C ALA A 40 14.82 20.33 6.62
N PRO A 41 15.67 21.25 7.11
CA PRO A 41 15.76 21.76 8.48
C PRO A 41 14.59 22.67 8.85
N TYR A 42 13.99 22.41 10.02
CA TYR A 42 12.89 23.24 10.50
C TYR A 42 13.39 24.65 10.84
N HIS A 43 12.58 25.64 10.53
CA HIS A 43 12.94 27.06 10.70
C HIS A 43 11.68 27.88 10.96
N LEU A 44 11.86 29.11 11.40
CA LEU A 44 10.78 30.06 11.58
C LEU A 44 10.47 30.73 10.21
N PRO A 45 9.27 30.53 9.66
CA PRO A 45 8.86 31.26 8.47
C PRO A 45 8.76 32.77 8.72
N PRO A 46 8.76 33.62 7.67
CA PRO A 46 8.54 35.05 7.81
C PRO A 46 7.27 35.40 8.57
N ALA A 47 7.36 36.45 9.39
CA ALA A 47 6.19 36.96 10.11
C ALA A 47 5.05 37.32 9.14
N GLY A 48 3.80 37.03 9.53
CA GLY A 48 2.62 37.23 8.68
C GLY A 48 2.24 36.01 7.84
N LEU A 49 3.13 35.01 7.66
CA LEU A 49 2.80 33.75 6.98
C LEU A 49 2.31 32.65 7.93
N HIS A 50 2.36 32.89 9.24
CA HIS A 50 1.93 31.96 10.26
C HIS A 50 1.42 32.66 11.53
N THR A 51 0.76 31.94 12.42
CA THR A 51 0.17 32.45 13.66
C THR A 51 1.00 32.17 14.93
N TYR A 52 2.16 31.52 14.80
CA TYR A 52 3.00 31.13 15.93
C TYR A 52 3.92 32.28 16.36
N THR A 53 3.40 33.19 17.19
CA THR A 53 4.12 34.42 17.61
C THR A 53 5.15 34.21 18.72
N THR A 54 5.16 33.03 19.37
CA THR A 54 6.08 32.73 20.49
C THR A 54 7.34 32.00 20.06
N LEU A 55 7.45 31.55 18.81
CA LEU A 55 8.63 30.86 18.30
C LEU A 55 9.76 31.87 18.05
N THR A 56 10.96 31.55 18.55
CA THR A 56 12.10 32.46 18.53
C THR A 56 13.05 32.28 17.33
N GLY A 57 12.95 31.17 16.61
CA GLY A 57 13.83 30.81 15.50
C GLY A 57 15.21 30.29 15.93
N THR A 58 15.54 30.25 17.24
CA THR A 58 16.82 29.71 17.72
C THR A 58 16.83 28.21 17.59
N GLN A 59 18.02 27.60 17.38
CA GLN A 59 18.16 26.15 17.27
C GLN A 59 17.64 25.41 18.52
N GLN A 60 17.85 26.00 19.70
CA GLN A 60 17.35 25.44 20.96
C GLN A 60 15.81 25.39 20.99
N ASP A 61 15.16 26.46 20.53
CA ASP A 61 13.71 26.54 20.47
C ASP A 61 13.15 25.59 19.41
N ILE A 62 13.78 25.50 18.23
CA ILE A 62 13.43 24.56 17.17
C ILE A 62 13.46 23.13 17.70
N ASN A 63 14.52 22.72 18.39
CA ASN A 63 14.66 21.36 18.94
C ASN A 63 13.60 21.06 20.00
N LYS A 64 13.25 22.05 20.81
CA LYS A 64 12.22 21.91 21.87
C LYS A 64 10.80 21.88 21.32
N ASN A 65 10.54 22.65 20.27
CA ASN A 65 9.20 22.89 19.71
C ASN A 65 9.06 22.45 18.25
N THR A 66 9.77 21.39 17.84
CA THR A 66 9.85 20.91 16.44
C THR A 66 8.48 20.82 15.75
N LYS A 67 7.46 20.26 16.41
CA LYS A 67 6.09 20.16 15.85
C LYS A 67 5.44 21.53 15.62
N ALA A 68 5.73 22.53 16.45
CA ALA A 68 5.20 23.88 16.26
C ALA A 68 5.85 24.55 15.03
N TYR A 69 7.15 24.39 14.85
CA TYR A 69 7.85 24.87 13.65
C TYR A 69 7.33 24.18 12.37
N PHE A 70 7.17 22.86 12.41
CA PHE A 70 6.57 22.12 11.29
C PHE A 70 5.18 22.67 10.92
N LYS A 71 4.32 22.92 11.92
CA LYS A 71 2.99 23.51 11.68
C LYS A 71 3.08 24.95 11.15
N ALA A 72 4.01 25.76 11.66
CA ALA A 72 4.23 27.12 11.16
C ALA A 72 4.65 27.10 9.67
N MET A 73 5.53 26.16 9.28
CA MET A 73 5.94 25.99 7.88
C MET A 73 4.77 25.54 6.99
N ILE A 74 3.85 24.70 7.50
CA ILE A 74 2.62 24.32 6.77
C ILE A 74 1.71 25.53 6.61
N GLN A 75 1.52 26.35 7.65
CA GLN A 75 0.72 27.58 7.53
C GLN A 75 1.31 28.55 6.50
N ALA A 76 2.63 28.69 6.48
CA ALA A 76 3.31 29.53 5.50
C ALA A 76 3.13 29.00 4.06
N LEU A 77 3.17 27.67 3.89
CA LEU A 77 2.89 27.05 2.59
C LEU A 77 1.43 27.30 2.16
N ASP A 78 0.47 27.11 3.05
CA ASP A 78 -0.95 27.36 2.80
C ASP A 78 -1.21 28.81 2.41
N HIS A 79 -0.63 29.77 3.15
CA HIS A 79 -0.71 31.19 2.82
C HIS A 79 -0.17 31.50 1.41
N GLU A 80 0.98 30.92 1.05
CA GLU A 80 1.61 31.14 -0.25
C GLU A 80 0.82 30.47 -1.39
N LEU A 81 0.20 29.31 -1.16
CA LEU A 81 -0.73 28.69 -2.11
C LEU A 81 -1.96 29.58 -2.32
N GLY A 82 -2.52 30.16 -1.25
CA GLY A 82 -3.60 31.15 -1.36
C GLY A 82 -3.20 32.34 -2.22
N ARG A 83 -1.99 32.89 -2.02
CA ARG A 83 -1.45 34.00 -2.83
C ARG A 83 -1.27 33.59 -4.31
N PHE A 84 -0.87 32.36 -4.59
CA PHE A 84 -0.80 31.83 -5.95
C PHE A 84 -2.19 31.77 -6.60
N MET A 85 -3.18 31.20 -5.89
CA MET A 85 -4.58 31.13 -6.36
C MET A 85 -5.16 32.53 -6.63
N ASP A 86 -4.89 33.51 -5.78
CA ASP A 86 -5.32 34.90 -5.98
C ASP A 86 -4.64 35.55 -7.18
N SER A 87 -3.40 35.16 -7.48
CA SER A 87 -2.72 35.59 -8.70
C SER A 87 -3.39 35.04 -9.96
N LEU A 88 -3.86 33.79 -9.94
CA LEU A 88 -4.64 33.20 -11.04
C LEU A 88 -6.01 33.87 -11.21
N LYS A 89 -6.69 34.25 -10.12
CA LYS A 89 -7.93 35.04 -10.17
C LYS A 89 -7.71 36.37 -10.87
N LYS A 90 -6.63 37.10 -10.51
CA LYS A 90 -6.27 38.41 -11.11
C LYS A 90 -6.04 38.38 -12.63
N ILE A 91 -5.64 37.22 -13.16
CA ILE A 91 -5.44 37.00 -14.61
C ILE A 91 -6.56 36.17 -15.26
N ASN A 92 -7.69 35.99 -14.58
CA ASN A 92 -8.86 35.22 -15.03
C ASN A 92 -8.56 33.78 -15.45
N ARG A 93 -7.65 33.11 -14.75
CA ARG A 93 -7.27 31.71 -15.04
C ARG A 93 -7.66 30.73 -13.92
N TYR A 94 -8.13 31.23 -12.78
CA TYR A 94 -8.48 30.41 -11.61
C TYR A 94 -9.61 29.42 -11.94
N ASP A 95 -10.71 29.88 -12.52
CA ASP A 95 -11.90 29.06 -12.81
C ASP A 95 -11.69 28.04 -13.94
N SER A 96 -10.57 28.13 -14.67
CA SER A 96 -10.17 27.19 -15.71
C SER A 96 -8.95 26.34 -15.33
N THR A 97 -8.59 26.31 -14.06
CA THR A 97 -7.42 25.57 -13.56
C THR A 97 -7.85 24.49 -12.57
N ASP A 98 -7.47 23.25 -12.83
CA ASP A 98 -7.52 22.19 -11.85
C ASP A 98 -6.25 22.20 -10.99
N PHE A 99 -6.43 22.08 -9.68
CA PHE A 99 -5.37 22.01 -8.69
C PHE A 99 -5.27 20.61 -8.12
N ILE A 100 -4.07 20.06 -8.06
CA ILE A 100 -3.77 18.81 -7.40
C ILE A 100 -2.73 19.09 -6.33
N PHE A 101 -3.13 19.04 -5.06
CA PHE A 101 -2.23 19.09 -3.92
C PHE A 101 -1.99 17.68 -3.39
N ILE A 102 -0.71 17.32 -3.21
CA ILE A 102 -0.33 16.00 -2.73
C ILE A 102 0.90 16.10 -1.84
N GLY A 103 0.96 15.30 -0.77
CA GLY A 103 2.19 15.02 -0.04
C GLY A 103 3.05 14.00 -0.80
N ASP A 104 4.36 14.09 -0.67
CA ASP A 104 5.31 13.17 -1.29
C ASP A 104 5.49 11.88 -0.48
N ASN A 105 5.48 12.01 0.86
CA ASN A 105 5.62 10.92 1.83
C ASN A 105 5.12 11.34 3.22
N GLY A 106 5.08 10.38 4.14
CA GLY A 106 4.72 10.63 5.54
C GLY A 106 5.76 11.47 6.29
N ASN A 107 5.39 11.93 7.50
CA ASN A 107 6.25 12.75 8.35
C ASN A 107 7.34 11.92 9.03
N THR A 108 8.47 12.58 9.35
CA THR A 108 9.53 11.99 10.19
C THR A 108 9.03 11.74 11.61
N GLY A 109 9.68 10.84 12.35
CA GLY A 109 9.33 10.52 13.73
C GLY A 109 9.25 11.74 14.66
N SER A 110 10.08 12.78 14.45
CA SER A 110 10.06 14.02 15.27
C SER A 110 8.75 14.82 15.12
N THR A 111 8.03 14.68 14.01
CA THR A 111 6.76 15.38 13.75
C THR A 111 5.57 14.44 13.63
N ALA A 112 5.81 13.14 13.64
CA ALA A 112 4.79 12.12 13.52
C ALA A 112 3.75 12.16 14.66
N GLN A 113 2.53 11.75 14.32
CA GLN A 113 1.37 11.69 15.24
C GLN A 113 0.87 10.24 15.40
N ILE A 114 1.80 9.29 15.46
CA ILE A 114 1.54 7.86 15.68
C ILE A 114 2.31 7.37 16.89
N SER A 115 1.88 6.25 17.47
CA SER A 115 2.48 5.65 18.65
C SER A 115 3.85 5.00 18.37
N ASP A 116 3.95 4.30 17.22
CA ASP A 116 5.19 3.64 16.81
C ASP A 116 5.92 4.47 15.75
N LEU A 117 6.92 5.24 16.16
CA LEU A 117 7.70 6.11 15.29
C LEU A 117 8.53 5.37 14.23
N ASN A 118 8.73 4.05 14.39
CA ASN A 118 9.41 3.22 13.39
C ASN A 118 8.54 2.98 12.14
N LYS A 119 7.26 3.36 12.18
CA LYS A 119 6.32 3.28 11.05
C LYS A 119 6.13 4.60 10.31
N ALA A 120 6.98 5.59 10.61
CA ALA A 120 6.93 6.93 10.03
C ALA A 120 7.56 7.00 8.62
N LYS A 121 8.01 8.18 8.19
CA LYS A 121 8.65 8.43 6.89
C LYS A 121 9.73 7.41 6.55
N GLY A 122 9.77 6.98 5.29
CA GLY A 122 10.74 6.01 4.79
C GLY A 122 10.35 4.55 5.02
N THR A 123 9.09 4.30 5.35
CA THR A 123 8.54 2.95 5.54
C THR A 123 7.35 2.71 4.63
N ILE A 124 6.99 1.45 4.43
CA ILE A 124 5.80 1.03 3.67
C ILE A 124 4.53 0.93 4.53
N TYR A 125 4.59 1.29 5.82
CA TYR A 125 3.40 1.41 6.67
C TYR A 125 2.51 2.58 6.25
N GLN A 126 1.23 2.53 6.66
CA GLN A 126 0.23 3.54 6.28
C GLN A 126 0.72 4.97 6.52
N TYR A 127 1.30 5.24 7.69
CA TYR A 127 1.77 6.59 8.00
C TYR A 127 2.95 7.05 7.12
N GLY A 128 3.73 6.12 6.57
CA GLY A 128 4.83 6.42 5.64
C GLY A 128 4.35 6.72 4.22
N VAL A 129 3.24 6.10 3.78
CA VAL A 129 2.80 6.10 2.36
C VAL A 129 1.42 6.69 2.12
N HIS A 130 0.53 6.75 3.12
CA HIS A 130 -0.79 7.35 2.99
C HIS A 130 -0.71 8.86 3.16
N VAL A 131 -0.49 9.57 2.07
CA VAL A 131 -0.31 11.02 2.01
C VAL A 131 -1.64 11.73 1.72
N PRO A 132 -1.80 13.00 2.17
CA PRO A 132 -2.94 13.81 1.78
C PRO A 132 -2.93 14.05 0.27
N MET A 133 -4.12 13.94 -0.37
CA MET A 133 -4.36 14.34 -1.74
C MET A 133 -5.64 15.16 -1.79
N ILE A 134 -5.58 16.35 -2.37
CA ILE A 134 -6.73 17.25 -2.57
C ILE A 134 -6.75 17.65 -4.04
N ILE A 135 -7.91 17.48 -4.69
CA ILE A 135 -8.11 17.91 -6.07
C ILE A 135 -9.28 18.88 -6.10
N SER A 136 -9.09 20.04 -6.69
CA SER A 136 -10.11 21.07 -6.86
C SER A 136 -10.00 21.75 -8.21
N GLY A 137 -11.11 22.23 -8.72
CA GLY A 137 -11.16 22.96 -10.01
C GLY A 137 -12.39 22.58 -10.82
N PRO A 138 -12.46 23.03 -12.08
CA PRO A 138 -13.64 22.86 -12.94
C PRO A 138 -13.98 21.40 -13.28
N SER A 139 -12.98 20.50 -13.20
CA SER A 139 -13.21 19.07 -13.46
C SER A 139 -13.84 18.32 -12.27
N VAL A 140 -13.95 18.96 -11.10
CA VAL A 140 -14.52 18.33 -9.89
C VAL A 140 -16.01 18.62 -9.79
N VAL A 141 -16.81 17.59 -10.03
CA VAL A 141 -18.27 17.64 -9.81
C VAL A 141 -18.56 17.41 -8.33
N GLN A 142 -19.49 18.18 -7.76
CA GLN A 142 -19.86 18.12 -6.33
C GLN A 142 -18.65 18.35 -5.40
N PRO A 143 -18.04 19.55 -5.41
CA PRO A 143 -16.90 19.88 -4.55
C PRO A 143 -17.26 19.79 -3.06
N GLY A 144 -16.24 19.72 -2.21
CA GLY A 144 -16.42 19.63 -0.74
C GLY A 144 -16.69 18.21 -0.22
N ARG A 145 -16.57 17.18 -1.05
CA ARG A 145 -16.72 15.78 -0.66
C ARG A 145 -15.38 15.12 -0.33
N GLN A 146 -15.44 14.05 0.41
CA GLN A 146 -14.34 13.10 0.63
C GLN A 146 -14.59 11.81 -0.17
N SER A 147 -13.53 11.09 -0.50
CA SER A 147 -13.61 9.81 -1.19
C SER A 147 -12.66 8.81 -0.54
N ASP A 148 -13.19 7.61 -0.23
CA ASP A 148 -12.41 6.48 0.29
C ASP A 148 -11.91 5.56 -0.84
N ALA A 149 -12.04 5.99 -2.09
CA ALA A 149 -11.57 5.24 -3.25
C ALA A 149 -10.05 5.01 -3.17
N LEU A 150 -9.64 3.79 -3.50
CA LEU A 150 -8.22 3.47 -3.59
C LEU A 150 -7.61 4.18 -4.80
N VAL A 151 -6.60 5.00 -4.52
CA VAL A 151 -5.82 5.74 -5.52
C VAL A 151 -4.34 5.57 -5.24
N ASN A 152 -3.51 5.80 -6.25
CA ASN A 152 -2.05 5.74 -6.12
C ASN A 152 -1.44 6.96 -6.83
N THR A 153 -0.26 7.40 -6.41
CA THR A 153 0.43 8.54 -7.02
C THR A 153 0.74 8.34 -8.51
N VAL A 154 0.94 7.09 -8.94
CA VAL A 154 1.11 6.75 -10.37
C VAL A 154 -0.10 7.13 -11.22
N ASP A 155 -1.29 7.25 -10.60
CA ASP A 155 -2.54 7.60 -11.30
C ASP A 155 -2.56 9.04 -11.80
N LEU A 156 -1.70 9.91 -11.24
CA LEU A 156 -1.58 11.30 -11.68
C LEU A 156 -1.12 11.42 -13.12
N PHE A 157 -0.32 10.48 -13.63
CA PHE A 157 0.13 10.52 -15.03
C PHE A 157 -1.07 10.49 -16.01
N ALA A 158 -1.92 9.49 -15.93
CA ALA A 158 -3.10 9.38 -16.78
C ALA A 158 -4.10 10.51 -16.51
N THR A 159 -4.26 10.88 -15.24
CA THR A 159 -5.19 11.94 -14.82
C THR A 159 -4.83 13.28 -15.45
N ILE A 160 -3.57 13.69 -15.35
CA ILE A 160 -3.10 14.97 -15.90
C ILE A 160 -3.28 15.02 -17.41
N LEU A 161 -2.91 13.95 -18.11
CA LEU A 161 -3.09 13.90 -19.57
C LEU A 161 -4.56 14.03 -19.98
N GLU A 162 -5.47 13.33 -19.30
CA GLU A 162 -6.91 13.41 -19.58
C GLU A 162 -7.50 14.78 -19.19
N LEU A 163 -7.07 15.41 -18.09
CA LEU A 163 -7.48 16.77 -17.72
C LEU A 163 -6.99 17.80 -18.74
N MET A 164 -5.82 17.58 -19.33
CA MET A 164 -5.30 18.43 -20.42
C MET A 164 -5.96 18.14 -21.79
N GLY A 165 -6.89 17.20 -21.85
CA GLY A 165 -7.66 16.87 -23.06
C GLY A 165 -7.07 15.75 -23.92
N ASP A 166 -5.92 15.18 -23.57
CA ASP A 166 -5.36 14.03 -24.29
C ASP A 166 -6.02 12.73 -23.85
N LYS A 167 -7.02 12.29 -24.61
CA LYS A 167 -7.69 11.00 -24.41
C LYS A 167 -7.00 9.84 -25.15
N THR A 168 -5.97 10.15 -25.94
CA THR A 168 -5.29 9.21 -26.83
C THR A 168 -3.92 8.77 -26.29
N TYR A 169 -3.49 9.28 -25.13
CA TYR A 169 -2.17 9.01 -24.56
C TYR A 169 -1.79 7.52 -24.53
N LYS A 170 -2.76 6.61 -24.37
CA LYS A 170 -2.52 5.15 -24.38
C LYS A 170 -1.93 4.65 -25.68
N THR A 171 -2.19 5.32 -26.81
CA THR A 171 -1.65 4.93 -28.12
C THR A 171 -0.15 5.19 -28.26
N TYR A 172 0.40 6.06 -27.39
CA TYR A 172 1.84 6.40 -27.40
C TYR A 172 2.65 5.51 -26.43
N ILE A 173 1.97 4.68 -25.64
CA ILE A 173 2.63 3.80 -24.67
C ILE A 173 3.08 2.54 -25.40
N PRO A 174 4.38 2.21 -25.40
CA PRO A 174 4.86 0.98 -26.01
C PRO A 174 4.23 -0.26 -25.36
N VAL A 175 3.80 -1.22 -26.17
CA VAL A 175 3.13 -2.46 -25.70
C VAL A 175 4.00 -3.23 -24.69
N ASN A 176 5.31 -3.19 -24.85
CA ASN A 176 6.27 -3.84 -23.95
C ASN A 176 6.64 -3.01 -22.71
N LYS A 177 6.02 -1.83 -22.51
CA LYS A 177 6.20 -0.97 -21.33
C LYS A 177 4.84 -0.51 -20.82
N PRO A 178 4.02 -1.44 -20.30
CA PRO A 178 2.70 -1.08 -19.76
C PRO A 178 2.85 -0.08 -18.59
N ILE A 179 1.82 0.72 -18.39
CA ILE A 179 1.74 1.66 -17.28
C ILE A 179 0.69 1.18 -16.27
N ASP A 180 0.96 1.39 -14.98
CA ASP A 180 0.05 1.06 -13.89
C ASP A 180 -0.94 2.20 -13.58
N SER A 181 -0.78 3.34 -14.26
CA SER A 181 -1.58 4.54 -14.09
C SER A 181 -3.02 4.33 -14.54
N LYS A 182 -3.97 4.67 -13.66
CA LYS A 182 -5.41 4.73 -13.97
C LYS A 182 -5.90 6.15 -13.69
N SER A 183 -6.58 6.77 -14.66
CA SER A 183 -7.07 8.14 -14.48
C SER A 183 -8.04 8.25 -13.30
N LEU A 184 -7.85 9.29 -12.49
CA LEU A 184 -8.77 9.67 -11.42
C LEU A 184 -10.02 10.41 -11.93
N LYS A 185 -10.07 10.74 -13.22
CA LYS A 185 -11.16 11.53 -13.79
C LYS A 185 -12.56 10.98 -13.47
N PRO A 186 -12.82 9.64 -13.53
CA PRO A 186 -14.12 9.09 -13.12
C PRO A 186 -14.51 9.43 -11.68
N LEU A 187 -13.52 9.52 -10.77
CA LEU A 187 -13.75 9.91 -9.37
C LEU A 187 -13.99 11.41 -9.22
N LEU A 188 -13.47 12.24 -10.12
CA LEU A 188 -13.71 13.68 -10.13
C LEU A 188 -15.11 14.01 -10.66
N GLU A 189 -15.57 13.29 -11.68
CA GLU A 189 -16.84 13.53 -12.39
C GLU A 189 -18.06 12.92 -11.67
N SER A 190 -17.85 11.96 -10.77
CA SER A 190 -18.93 11.30 -10.04
C SER A 190 -18.48 10.82 -8.65
N ASN A 191 -19.45 10.51 -7.80
CA ASN A 191 -19.22 9.79 -6.54
C ASN A 191 -19.06 8.27 -6.80
N GLY A 192 -18.34 7.92 -7.84
CA GLY A 192 -18.19 6.56 -8.33
C GLY A 192 -17.39 5.65 -7.39
N ASN A 193 -17.44 4.36 -7.72
CA ASN A 193 -16.65 3.32 -7.07
C ASN A 193 -15.16 3.52 -7.32
N SER A 194 -14.33 2.89 -6.50
CA SER A 194 -12.88 2.87 -6.69
C SER A 194 -12.50 2.45 -8.12
N ILE A 195 -11.47 3.08 -8.66
CA ILE A 195 -10.86 2.69 -9.95
C ILE A 195 -9.90 1.50 -9.79
N ARG A 196 -9.65 1.09 -8.55
CA ARG A 196 -8.72 0.01 -8.18
C ARG A 196 -9.32 -0.85 -7.08
N ASP A 197 -9.03 -2.14 -7.13
CA ASP A 197 -9.37 -3.08 -6.06
C ASP A 197 -8.24 -3.17 -5.02
N TRP A 198 -7.02 -2.79 -5.41
CA TRP A 198 -5.84 -2.74 -4.54
C TRP A 198 -4.87 -1.63 -4.97
N THR A 199 -4.00 -1.23 -4.04
CA THR A 199 -2.82 -0.41 -4.30
C THR A 199 -1.56 -1.15 -3.86
N PHE A 200 -0.45 -0.84 -4.53
CA PHE A 200 0.86 -1.44 -4.28
C PHE A 200 1.89 -0.36 -4.00
N CYS A 201 2.79 -0.60 -3.08
CA CYS A 201 3.99 0.19 -2.89
C CYS A 201 5.18 -0.70 -2.55
N GLU A 202 6.36 -0.20 -2.87
CA GLU A 202 7.63 -0.88 -2.66
C GLU A 202 8.60 0.10 -2.00
N ASN A 203 9.38 -0.39 -1.04
CA ASN A 203 10.48 0.32 -0.43
C ASN A 203 11.75 -0.51 -0.64
N PHE A 204 12.75 0.11 -1.25
CA PHE A 204 14.05 -0.51 -1.46
C PHE A 204 15.16 0.54 -1.40
N LYS A 205 16.31 0.15 -0.90
CA LYS A 205 17.50 0.99 -0.80
C LYS A 205 18.61 0.46 -1.71
N LEU A 206 19.57 1.33 -2.04
CA LEU A 206 20.77 0.92 -2.77
C LEU A 206 21.53 -0.20 -2.04
N THR A 207 21.59 -0.10 -0.71
CA THR A 207 22.06 -1.20 0.15
C THR A 207 20.85 -1.79 0.82
N PRO A 208 20.46 -3.04 0.48
CA PRO A 208 19.29 -3.68 1.06
C PRO A 208 19.34 -3.73 2.57
N ASP A 209 18.23 -3.46 3.23
CA ASP A 209 18.09 -3.58 4.67
C ASP A 209 16.79 -4.31 5.08
N SER A 210 16.61 -4.54 6.38
CA SER A 210 15.46 -5.27 6.91
C SER A 210 14.11 -4.53 6.74
N ALA A 211 14.14 -3.24 6.40
CA ALA A 211 12.95 -2.43 6.15
C ALA A 211 12.56 -2.40 4.66
N ASP A 212 13.40 -2.96 3.77
CA ASP A 212 13.06 -3.12 2.37
C ASP A 212 11.94 -4.17 2.23
N GLY A 213 11.00 -3.89 1.35
CA GLY A 213 9.87 -4.79 1.17
C GLY A 213 8.78 -4.22 0.29
N LYS A 214 7.68 -4.95 0.25
CA LYS A 214 6.55 -4.69 -0.61
C LYS A 214 5.27 -4.71 0.19
N ALA A 215 4.35 -3.82 -0.14
CA ALA A 215 3.03 -3.79 0.49
C ALA A 215 1.94 -3.70 -0.56
N MET A 216 0.89 -4.46 -0.34
CA MET A 216 -0.35 -4.40 -1.13
C MET A 216 -1.54 -4.27 -0.18
N ARG A 217 -2.46 -3.36 -0.49
CA ARG A 217 -3.68 -3.19 0.29
C ARG A 217 -4.92 -3.12 -0.59
N ASN A 218 -6.02 -3.62 -0.06
CA ASN A 218 -7.36 -3.26 -0.51
C ASN A 218 -7.97 -2.20 0.44
N VAL A 219 -9.27 -2.00 0.39
CA VAL A 219 -9.95 -0.97 1.23
C VAL A 219 -9.70 -1.24 2.71
N ASN A 220 -9.82 -2.49 3.16
CA ASN A 220 -9.83 -2.85 4.58
C ASN A 220 -8.54 -3.50 5.09
N TYR A 221 -7.78 -4.19 4.24
CA TYR A 221 -6.64 -4.98 4.67
C TYR A 221 -5.37 -4.61 3.95
N LYS A 222 -4.23 -4.85 4.61
CA LYS A 222 -2.91 -4.64 4.04
C LYS A 222 -1.98 -5.79 4.37
N LEU A 223 -1.33 -6.31 3.34
CA LEU A 223 -0.27 -7.29 3.41
C LEU A 223 1.06 -6.59 3.15
N ILE A 224 2.02 -6.78 4.05
CA ILE A 224 3.40 -6.34 3.91
C ILE A 224 4.28 -7.57 3.87
N LYS A 225 5.21 -7.61 2.93
CA LYS A 225 6.28 -8.59 2.89
C LYS A 225 7.63 -7.88 2.83
N PHE A 226 8.42 -8.11 3.85
CA PHE A 226 9.80 -7.65 3.89
C PHE A 226 10.73 -8.60 3.14
N ASP A 227 11.80 -8.07 2.57
CA ASP A 227 12.74 -8.86 1.76
C ASP A 227 13.54 -9.87 2.60
N ASN A 228 13.58 -9.70 3.93
CA ASN A 228 14.09 -10.67 4.89
C ASN A 228 13.15 -11.87 5.13
N GLY A 229 11.99 -11.92 4.47
CA GLY A 229 11.00 -12.99 4.57
C GLY A 229 9.94 -12.81 5.67
N VAL A 230 10.02 -11.76 6.47
CA VAL A 230 8.96 -11.43 7.45
C VAL A 230 7.72 -10.95 6.71
N GLU A 231 6.56 -11.42 7.13
CA GLU A 231 5.26 -10.98 6.63
C GLU A 231 4.44 -10.36 7.76
N GLU A 232 3.69 -9.33 7.42
CA GLU A 232 2.74 -8.68 8.31
C GLU A 232 1.41 -8.45 7.60
N PHE A 233 0.31 -8.63 8.33
CA PHE A 233 -1.03 -8.46 7.78
C PHE A 233 -1.91 -7.71 8.77
N TYR A 234 -2.61 -6.68 8.29
CA TYR A 234 -3.33 -5.74 9.11
C TYR A 234 -4.76 -5.54 8.63
N ASP A 235 -5.69 -5.37 9.57
CA ASP A 235 -7.04 -4.86 9.33
C ASP A 235 -7.04 -3.35 9.52
N LEU A 236 -6.97 -2.59 8.44
CA LEU A 236 -6.88 -1.12 8.48
C LEU A 236 -8.18 -0.45 8.95
N SER A 237 -9.31 -1.15 8.91
CA SER A 237 -10.59 -0.62 9.41
C SER A 237 -10.66 -0.61 10.93
N ALA A 238 -10.06 -1.61 11.56
CA ALA A 238 -9.98 -1.75 13.02
C ALA A 238 -8.68 -1.18 13.60
N ASP A 239 -7.60 -1.22 12.83
CA ASP A 239 -6.25 -0.82 13.24
C ASP A 239 -5.56 0.02 12.15
N PRO A 240 -5.97 1.27 11.94
CA PRO A 240 -5.41 2.15 10.92
C PRO A 240 -3.94 2.52 11.16
N GLN A 241 -3.39 2.28 12.36
CA GLN A 241 -1.99 2.51 12.69
C GLN A 241 -1.12 1.25 12.60
N GLU A 242 -1.70 0.11 12.17
CA GLU A 242 -0.98 -1.14 11.94
C GLU A 242 -0.22 -1.66 13.19
N ASN A 243 -0.85 -1.56 14.38
CA ASN A 243 -0.25 -1.97 15.65
C ASN A 243 -0.39 -3.48 15.91
N GLN A 244 -1.38 -4.14 15.29
CA GLN A 244 -1.73 -5.54 15.54
C GLN A 244 -1.54 -6.39 14.29
N ASN A 245 -0.35 -6.99 14.15
CA ASN A 245 -0.10 -7.95 13.08
C ASN A 245 -0.95 -9.22 13.28
N LEU A 246 -1.94 -9.42 12.42
CA LEU A 246 -2.89 -10.54 12.47
C LEU A 246 -2.22 -11.91 12.27
N LEU A 247 -1.05 -11.97 11.61
CA LEU A 247 -0.29 -13.22 11.42
C LEU A 247 0.32 -13.77 12.72
N LYS A 248 0.31 -12.98 13.81
CA LYS A 248 0.69 -13.49 15.14
C LYS A 248 -0.39 -14.37 15.79
N GLY A 249 -1.58 -14.42 15.20
CA GLY A 249 -2.72 -15.22 15.63
C GLY A 249 -3.27 -16.12 14.51
N ASN A 250 -4.45 -16.65 14.73
CA ASN A 250 -5.18 -17.39 13.70
C ASN A 250 -6.08 -16.41 12.95
N LEU A 251 -6.02 -16.44 11.62
CA LEU A 251 -6.91 -15.64 10.78
C LEU A 251 -8.31 -16.27 10.77
N ASN A 252 -9.35 -15.45 10.96
CA ASN A 252 -10.73 -15.85 10.70
C ASN A 252 -11.03 -15.93 9.19
N GLY A 253 -12.21 -16.38 8.80
CA GLY A 253 -12.57 -16.58 7.39
C GLY A 253 -12.38 -15.32 6.51
N PRO A 254 -12.95 -14.16 6.87
CA PRO A 254 -12.74 -12.92 6.12
C PRO A 254 -11.27 -12.47 6.06
N GLN A 255 -10.52 -12.57 7.15
CA GLN A 255 -9.10 -12.22 7.20
C GLN A 255 -8.28 -13.14 6.27
N LEU A 256 -8.52 -14.46 6.33
CA LEU A 256 -7.84 -15.43 5.47
C LEU A 256 -8.16 -15.20 4.00
N SER A 257 -9.41 -14.90 3.66
CA SER A 257 -9.82 -14.59 2.28
C SER A 257 -9.10 -13.36 1.74
N ASN A 258 -8.99 -12.28 2.54
CA ASN A 258 -8.31 -11.06 2.13
C ASN A 258 -6.79 -11.24 2.07
N TYR A 259 -6.19 -11.98 3.00
CA TYR A 259 -4.77 -12.33 2.95
C TYR A 259 -4.46 -13.10 1.65
N THR A 260 -5.24 -14.14 1.34
CA THR A 260 -5.09 -14.94 0.14
C THR A 260 -5.25 -14.09 -1.13
N TYR A 261 -6.26 -13.23 -1.17
CA TYR A 261 -6.50 -12.32 -2.28
C TYR A 261 -5.29 -11.40 -2.51
N LEU A 262 -4.85 -10.65 -1.49
CA LEU A 262 -3.73 -9.73 -1.62
C LEU A 262 -2.42 -10.44 -1.96
N CYS A 263 -2.21 -11.64 -1.43
CA CYS A 263 -1.07 -12.47 -1.78
C CYS A 263 -1.09 -12.89 -3.25
N THR A 264 -2.23 -13.32 -3.75
CA THR A 264 -2.41 -13.73 -5.15
C THR A 264 -2.16 -12.55 -6.10
N GLU A 265 -2.75 -11.39 -5.80
CA GLU A 265 -2.56 -10.18 -6.60
C GLU A 265 -1.11 -9.70 -6.59
N MET A 266 -0.45 -9.73 -5.43
CA MET A 266 0.98 -9.37 -5.32
C MET A 266 1.86 -10.34 -6.12
N ASN A 267 1.60 -11.64 -6.04
CA ASN A 267 2.32 -12.64 -6.82
C ASN A 267 2.13 -12.44 -8.33
N SER A 268 0.90 -12.17 -8.75
CA SER A 268 0.57 -11.89 -10.15
C SER A 268 1.31 -10.65 -10.66
N LEU A 269 1.28 -9.56 -9.88
CA LEU A 269 1.96 -8.30 -10.23
C LEU A 269 3.48 -8.49 -10.38
N LEU A 270 4.09 -9.28 -9.51
CA LEU A 270 5.54 -9.45 -9.44
C LEU A 270 6.06 -10.64 -10.27
N GLY A 271 5.17 -11.39 -10.93
CA GLY A 271 5.55 -12.56 -11.72
C GLY A 271 6.19 -13.69 -10.88
N SER A 272 5.84 -13.77 -9.58
CA SER A 272 6.45 -14.72 -8.66
C SER A 272 5.40 -15.52 -7.88
N SER A 273 5.54 -16.84 -7.88
CA SER A 273 4.72 -17.74 -7.05
C SER A 273 5.24 -17.91 -5.61
N LYS A 274 6.39 -17.32 -5.28
CA LYS A 274 7.10 -17.55 -4.00
C LYS A 274 7.01 -16.39 -3.01
N MET A 275 6.25 -15.34 -3.33
CA MET A 275 6.32 -14.11 -2.55
C MET A 275 5.58 -14.13 -1.21
N CYS A 276 4.56 -14.95 -1.05
CA CYS A 276 3.86 -15.12 0.23
C CYS A 276 3.62 -16.61 0.47
N SER A 277 3.90 -17.04 1.68
CA SER A 277 3.46 -18.34 2.13
C SER A 277 1.99 -18.23 2.54
N ILE A 278 1.08 -18.81 1.79
CA ILE A 278 -0.29 -19.02 2.26
C ILE A 278 -0.15 -19.96 3.45
N GLN A 279 -0.09 -19.40 4.65
CA GLN A 279 -0.33 -20.18 5.84
C GLN A 279 -1.83 -20.47 5.86
N LEU A 280 -2.24 -21.54 5.17
CA LEU A 280 -3.45 -22.21 5.54
C LEU A 280 -3.31 -22.48 7.04
N GLY A 281 -4.18 -21.84 7.84
CA GLY A 281 -4.10 -21.83 9.30
C GLY A 281 -4.32 -23.20 9.94
N VAL A 282 -3.40 -24.11 9.67
CA VAL A 282 -3.15 -25.27 10.47
C VAL A 282 -1.75 -25.07 11.03
N LYS A 283 -1.66 -24.58 12.29
CA LYS A 283 -0.55 -25.02 13.11
C LYS A 283 -0.64 -26.52 13.15
N THR A 284 0.02 -27.20 12.21
CA THR A 284 0.43 -28.58 12.48
C THR A 284 1.36 -28.46 13.68
N PRO A 285 1.03 -29.08 14.82
CA PRO A 285 2.08 -29.41 15.77
C PRO A 285 3.17 -30.09 14.93
N GLU A 286 4.44 -29.76 15.14
CA GLU A 286 5.54 -30.61 14.69
C GLU A 286 5.42 -31.96 15.39
N VAL A 287 4.48 -32.75 14.96
CA VAL A 287 4.46 -34.17 15.19
C VAL A 287 5.34 -34.76 14.08
N ASN A 288 6.33 -35.49 14.46
CA ASN A 288 7.22 -36.22 13.57
C ASN A 288 6.35 -37.23 12.79
N LEU A 289 5.74 -36.77 11.68
CA LEU A 289 4.66 -37.42 10.94
C LEU A 289 5.17 -38.59 10.09
N ASP A 290 6.49 -38.69 9.90
CA ASP A 290 7.11 -39.79 9.13
C ASP A 290 6.97 -41.17 9.81
N ALA A 291 6.60 -41.17 11.09
CA ALA A 291 6.43 -42.43 11.85
C ALA A 291 5.00 -42.99 11.89
N GLU A 292 3.97 -42.26 11.44
CA GLU A 292 2.57 -42.68 11.57
C GLU A 292 2.01 -43.35 10.32
N VAL A 293 2.51 -43.05 9.13
CA VAL A 293 2.07 -43.59 7.85
C VAL A 293 3.27 -43.83 6.93
N SER A 294 3.41 -45.03 6.41
CA SER A 294 4.48 -45.36 5.46
C SER A 294 3.99 -46.33 4.37
N PRO A 295 4.61 -46.36 3.20
CA PRO A 295 5.59 -45.36 2.69
C PRO A 295 4.91 -44.03 2.33
N ASN A 296 5.65 -42.95 2.44
CA ASN A 296 5.26 -41.63 1.92
C ASN A 296 6.47 -41.00 1.25
N PRO A 297 6.56 -40.89 -0.07
CA PRO A 297 5.50 -41.19 -1.07
C PRO A 297 5.06 -42.68 -1.16
N PHE A 298 3.82 -42.88 -1.57
CA PHE A 298 3.24 -44.23 -1.75
C PHE A 298 2.89 -44.55 -3.21
N THR A 299 2.79 -45.85 -3.51
CA THR A 299 2.37 -46.30 -4.85
C THR A 299 1.07 -47.10 -4.82
N SER A 300 0.90 -48.06 -3.92
CA SER A 300 -0.26 -48.96 -3.93
C SER A 300 -0.89 -49.16 -2.55
N PHE A 301 -0.09 -49.23 -1.50
CA PHE A 301 -0.56 -49.49 -0.15
C PHE A 301 0.08 -48.52 0.84
N LEU A 302 -0.61 -48.33 1.96
CA LEU A 302 -0.14 -47.55 3.11
C LEU A 302 -0.12 -48.47 4.34
N THR A 303 0.89 -48.36 5.16
CA THR A 303 0.95 -48.95 6.49
C THR A 303 0.64 -47.88 7.52
N LEU A 304 -0.31 -48.12 8.38
CA LEU A 304 -0.76 -47.20 9.42
C LEU A 304 -0.27 -47.66 10.79
N LYS A 305 0.29 -46.77 11.58
CA LYS A 305 0.71 -47.09 12.96
C LYS A 305 -0.46 -47.48 13.84
N HIS A 306 -1.64 -46.93 13.57
CA HIS A 306 -2.87 -47.20 14.29
C HIS A 306 -3.86 -47.92 13.34
N SER A 307 -3.55 -49.16 12.98
CA SER A 307 -4.44 -49.99 12.16
C SER A 307 -5.77 -50.22 12.88
N GLY A 308 -6.87 -50.16 12.10
CA GLY A 308 -8.22 -50.33 12.62
C GLY A 308 -8.90 -49.05 13.14
N GLU A 309 -8.22 -47.91 13.18
CA GLU A 309 -8.88 -46.60 13.39
C GLU A 309 -9.66 -46.15 12.16
N MET A 310 -10.66 -45.29 12.39
CA MET A 310 -11.41 -44.67 11.31
C MET A 310 -10.60 -43.55 10.67
N TYR A 311 -10.39 -43.63 9.37
CA TYR A 311 -9.67 -42.63 8.58
C TYR A 311 -10.54 -42.11 7.43
N GLU A 312 -10.36 -40.83 7.13
CA GLU A 312 -10.82 -40.20 5.90
C GLU A 312 -9.61 -39.78 5.07
N MET A 313 -9.62 -40.17 3.78
CA MET A 313 -8.62 -39.75 2.81
C MET A 313 -9.28 -38.87 1.76
N SER A 314 -8.73 -37.68 1.50
CA SER A 314 -9.23 -36.75 0.50
C SER A 314 -8.16 -36.39 -0.52
N ASN A 315 -8.57 -35.97 -1.72
CA ASN A 315 -7.70 -35.41 -2.71
C ASN A 315 -7.39 -33.93 -2.42
N ALA A 316 -6.58 -33.30 -3.26
CA ALA A 316 -6.13 -31.89 -3.09
C ALA A 316 -7.26 -30.85 -3.13
N ILE A 317 -8.43 -31.19 -3.69
CA ILE A 317 -9.61 -30.31 -3.73
C ILE A 317 -10.61 -30.60 -2.61
N GLY A 318 -10.23 -31.47 -1.64
CA GLY A 318 -11.06 -31.79 -0.47
C GLY A 318 -12.15 -32.87 -0.71
N GLN A 319 -12.19 -33.51 -1.88
CA GLN A 319 -13.13 -34.60 -2.15
C GLN A 319 -12.68 -35.84 -1.40
N ILE A 320 -13.57 -36.45 -0.58
CA ILE A 320 -13.30 -37.67 0.14
C ILE A 320 -13.28 -38.84 -0.85
N ILE A 321 -12.17 -39.56 -0.90
CA ILE A 321 -11.95 -40.72 -1.76
C ILE A 321 -11.96 -42.07 -1.00
N TYR A 322 -11.79 -41.99 0.33
CA TYR A 322 -11.93 -43.15 1.22
C TYR A 322 -12.41 -42.68 2.60
N SER A 323 -13.30 -43.47 3.21
CA SER A 323 -13.69 -43.32 4.62
C SER A 323 -13.92 -44.72 5.19
N GLY A 324 -13.16 -45.08 6.24
CA GLY A 324 -13.27 -46.40 6.85
C GLY A 324 -12.09 -46.72 7.79
N ASN A 325 -12.08 -47.96 8.31
CA ASN A 325 -11.09 -48.41 9.29
C ASN A 325 -10.09 -49.47 8.73
N ALA A 326 -10.14 -49.73 7.43
CA ALA A 326 -9.30 -50.74 6.77
C ALA A 326 -8.49 -50.11 5.62
N LEU A 327 -7.99 -48.87 5.77
CA LEU A 327 -7.24 -48.18 4.74
C LEU A 327 -5.91 -48.87 4.40
N ASP A 328 -5.27 -49.50 5.39
CA ASP A 328 -4.03 -50.24 5.25
C ASP A 328 -4.18 -51.54 4.41
N GLN A 329 -5.42 -51.99 4.21
CA GLN A 329 -5.78 -53.14 3.38
C GLN A 329 -6.23 -52.73 1.96
N GLN A 330 -6.34 -51.42 1.68
CA GLN A 330 -6.82 -50.92 0.40
C GLN A 330 -5.70 -50.85 -0.63
N ASN A 331 -5.99 -51.37 -1.83
CA ASN A 331 -5.12 -51.12 -2.97
C ASN A 331 -5.44 -49.74 -3.59
N LEU A 332 -4.55 -48.81 -3.39
CA LEU A 332 -4.66 -47.42 -3.85
C LEU A 332 -3.96 -47.16 -5.19
N SER A 333 -3.56 -48.23 -5.92
CA SER A 333 -2.85 -48.08 -7.20
C SER A 333 -3.64 -47.35 -8.27
N TYR A 334 -4.97 -47.34 -8.18
CA TYR A 334 -5.90 -46.68 -9.10
C TYR A 334 -5.91 -45.14 -8.94
N LEU A 335 -5.37 -44.61 -7.84
CA LEU A 335 -5.38 -43.19 -7.60
C LEU A 335 -4.39 -42.47 -8.53
N PRO A 336 -4.76 -41.34 -9.12
CA PRO A 336 -3.83 -40.47 -9.86
C PRO A 336 -2.62 -40.04 -9.03
N LYS A 337 -1.49 -39.80 -9.71
CA LYS A 337 -0.34 -39.14 -9.08
C LYS A 337 -0.72 -37.75 -8.53
N GLY A 338 -0.32 -37.44 -7.31
CA GLY A 338 -0.69 -36.19 -6.71
C GLY A 338 -0.62 -36.16 -5.19
N VAL A 339 -1.21 -35.13 -4.62
CA VAL A 339 -1.27 -34.86 -3.17
C VAL A 339 -2.62 -35.37 -2.64
N TYR A 340 -2.56 -36.08 -1.52
CA TYR A 340 -3.72 -36.57 -0.75
C TYR A 340 -3.54 -36.14 0.71
N TYR A 341 -4.65 -36.09 1.42
CA TYR A 341 -4.69 -35.79 2.85
C TYR A 341 -5.39 -36.91 3.58
N LEU A 342 -4.75 -37.42 4.64
CA LEU A 342 -5.29 -38.47 5.52
C LEU A 342 -5.57 -37.87 6.89
N LYS A 343 -6.79 -38.06 7.39
CA LYS A 343 -7.24 -37.61 8.69
C LYS A 343 -7.77 -38.77 9.49
N SER A 344 -7.35 -38.93 10.75
CA SER A 344 -7.99 -39.83 11.70
C SER A 344 -9.26 -39.18 12.27
N ILE A 345 -10.40 -39.88 12.22
CA ILE A 345 -11.65 -39.39 12.80
C ILE A 345 -11.57 -39.36 14.33
N ASN A 346 -10.83 -40.29 14.92
CA ASN A 346 -10.67 -40.40 16.37
C ASN A 346 -9.67 -39.36 16.92
N ARG A 347 -8.81 -38.81 16.03
CA ARG A 347 -7.81 -37.77 16.35
C ARG A 347 -7.90 -36.64 15.34
N PRO A 348 -8.98 -35.83 15.36
CA PRO A 348 -9.32 -34.93 14.27
C PRO A 348 -8.31 -33.77 14.08
N GLN A 349 -7.38 -33.56 15.02
CA GLN A 349 -6.32 -32.55 14.92
C GLN A 349 -5.10 -33.02 14.12
N THR A 350 -5.05 -34.30 13.71
CA THR A 350 -3.92 -34.85 12.96
C THR A 350 -4.32 -35.08 11.50
N THR A 351 -3.78 -34.29 10.59
CA THR A 351 -3.92 -34.49 9.15
C THR A 351 -2.56 -34.76 8.54
N ILE A 352 -2.39 -35.86 7.83
CA ILE A 352 -1.14 -36.29 7.22
C ILE A 352 -1.20 -36.02 5.72
N LYS A 353 -0.21 -35.32 5.19
CA LYS A 353 -0.05 -35.12 3.75
C LYS A 353 0.65 -36.33 3.14
N LEU A 354 0.03 -36.94 2.14
CA LEU A 354 0.54 -38.06 1.40
C LEU A 354 0.88 -37.69 -0.04
N LEU A 355 1.95 -38.25 -0.56
CA LEU A 355 2.35 -38.09 -1.96
C LEU A 355 2.15 -39.43 -2.69
N LYS A 356 1.39 -39.41 -3.78
CA LYS A 356 1.19 -40.56 -4.67
C LYS A 356 2.12 -40.44 -5.89
N HIS A 357 2.96 -41.44 -6.08
CA HIS A 357 3.84 -41.60 -7.23
C HIS A 357 3.25 -42.44 -8.36
#